data_e582622c5eff007d77126a8a757936e1
#
_entry.id   e582622c5eff007d77126a8a757936e1
#
_cell.length_a   1.000
_cell.length_b   1.000
_cell.length_c   1.000
_cell.angle_alpha   90.00
_cell.angle_beta   90.00
_cell.angle_gamma   90.00
#
_symmetry.space_group_name_H-M   'P 1'
#
loop_
_entity.id
_entity.type
_entity.pdbx_description
1 polymer ?
#
loop_
_entity_poly.entity_id
_entity_poly.type
_entity_poly.pdbx_seq_one_letter_code
_entity_poly.pdbx_strand_id
1 'polypeptide(L)'
;MNAAALPDVDLHHVVRLEGHGPRTVILESGLGDTMDIWKDVQPRIAAGCTRTLAYNRAGYQGSDPAIGPRDSATIVAELRAELKRRNIDPPYVLVGHSLGGLYMQYFARNYPNEVAGLLLVDSTHWHQGMSVDSSANTPYAGRTAVTLFMPLIMRKELADSTVAGQQVHASPQAAGVPTIVLSSTVGPPGETPAQRALAADMQDDIAADFPGARHVRVMDSGHYIQRDQPAVVIAAARRLAGCTTPDSSAVEPPAQ
;
A
#
# COMPACT_ATOMS: atom_id res chain seq x y z
N MET A 1 -11.94 14.05 -17.57
CA MET A 1 -13.00 13.03 -17.75
C MET A 1 -13.63 12.81 -16.38
N ASN A 2 -14.94 13.03 -16.25
CA ASN A 2 -15.64 12.80 -14.98
C ASN A 2 -15.54 11.31 -14.63
N ALA A 3 -14.95 11.01 -13.47
CA ALA A 3 -15.06 9.68 -12.90
C ALA A 3 -16.55 9.39 -12.74
N ALA A 4 -17.06 8.39 -13.46
CA ALA A 4 -18.42 7.93 -13.25
C ALA A 4 -18.55 7.57 -11.77
N ALA A 5 -19.53 8.13 -11.10
CA ALA A 5 -19.82 7.78 -9.72
C ALA A 5 -20.11 6.28 -9.69
N LEU A 6 -19.22 5.53 -9.04
CA LEU A 6 -19.49 4.12 -8.77
C LEU A 6 -20.81 4.05 -7.99
N PRO A 7 -21.68 3.05 -8.25
CA PRO A 7 -22.91 2.91 -7.52
C PRO A 7 -22.59 2.91 -6.02
N ASP A 8 -23.44 3.56 -5.24
CA ASP A 8 -23.34 3.61 -3.78
C ASP A 8 -23.60 2.19 -3.25
N VAL A 9 -22.60 1.35 -3.33
CA VAL A 9 -22.66 -0.03 -2.86
C VAL A 9 -22.32 0.02 -1.38
N ASP A 10 -23.30 -0.24 -0.54
CA ASP A 10 -23.13 -0.32 0.91
C ASP A 10 -22.35 -1.62 1.25
N LEU A 11 -21.03 -1.57 1.03
CA LEU A 11 -20.13 -2.69 1.33
C LEU A 11 -19.59 -2.54 2.75
N HIS A 12 -19.74 -3.59 3.55
CA HIS A 12 -19.16 -3.64 4.88
C HIS A 12 -17.77 -4.29 4.85
N HIS A 13 -16.79 -3.52 5.32
CA HIS A 13 -15.43 -4.01 5.53
C HIS A 13 -15.20 -4.37 6.99
N VAL A 14 -14.53 -5.49 7.23
CA VAL A 14 -13.97 -5.75 8.57
C VAL A 14 -12.83 -4.77 8.81
N VAL A 15 -12.93 -4.01 9.88
CA VAL A 15 -11.93 -3.00 10.23
C VAL A 15 -11.45 -3.18 11.67
N ARG A 16 -10.20 -2.80 11.90
CA ARG A 16 -9.60 -2.64 13.22
C ARG A 16 -9.17 -1.19 13.40
N LEU A 17 -9.85 -0.52 14.33
CA LEU A 17 -9.55 0.85 14.73
C LEU A 17 -8.78 0.83 16.04
N GLU A 18 -7.67 1.55 16.11
CA GLU A 18 -6.86 1.69 17.32
C GLU A 18 -6.40 3.13 17.51
N GLY A 19 -6.23 3.51 18.78
CA GLY A 19 -5.76 4.83 19.16
C GLY A 19 -6.79 5.94 18.94
N HIS A 20 -6.32 7.15 19.18
CA HIS A 20 -7.09 8.38 19.02
C HIS A 20 -6.14 9.53 18.67
N GLY A 21 -6.63 10.54 17.97
CA GLY A 21 -5.83 11.68 17.54
C GLY A 21 -6.47 12.44 16.39
N PRO A 22 -5.88 13.57 16.01
CA PRO A 22 -6.43 14.46 14.98
C PRO A 22 -6.31 13.90 13.56
N ARG A 23 -5.43 12.92 13.35
CA ARG A 23 -5.23 12.28 12.04
C ARG A 23 -5.50 10.79 12.13
N THR A 24 -5.92 10.20 11.01
CA THR A 24 -6.07 8.75 10.88
C THR A 24 -5.03 8.23 9.89
N VAL A 25 -4.27 7.22 10.32
CA VAL A 25 -3.38 6.43 9.47
C VAL A 25 -4.16 5.25 8.92
N ILE A 26 -4.28 5.16 7.61
CA ILE A 26 -4.96 4.08 6.89
C ILE A 26 -3.92 3.04 6.45
N LEU A 27 -4.14 1.78 6.79
CA LEU A 27 -3.21 0.68 6.53
C LEU A 27 -3.81 -0.26 5.47
N GLU A 28 -3.25 -0.21 4.26
CA GLU A 28 -3.68 -0.98 3.09
C GLU A 28 -2.75 -2.17 2.84
N SER A 29 -3.32 -3.37 2.78
CA SER A 29 -2.59 -4.64 2.67
C SER A 29 -2.26 -5.02 1.23
N GLY A 30 -1.28 -5.91 1.04
CA GLY A 30 -0.90 -6.45 -0.26
C GLY A 30 -1.89 -7.45 -0.85
N LEU A 31 -1.54 -8.05 -2.00
CA LEU A 31 -2.30 -9.11 -2.63
C LEU A 31 -2.36 -10.34 -1.70
N GLY A 32 -3.55 -10.83 -1.43
CA GLY A 32 -3.75 -12.01 -0.59
C GLY A 32 -3.63 -11.79 0.89
N ASP A 33 -3.22 -10.60 1.31
CA ASP A 33 -3.06 -10.26 2.71
C ASP A 33 -4.36 -9.70 3.32
N THR A 34 -4.54 -9.97 4.60
CA THR A 34 -5.55 -9.33 5.44
C THR A 34 -4.92 -8.22 6.29
N MET A 35 -5.74 -7.46 7.00
CA MET A 35 -5.26 -6.44 7.96
C MET A 35 -4.30 -6.99 9.01
N ASP A 36 -4.22 -8.32 9.18
CA ASP A 36 -3.35 -8.94 10.18
C ASP A 36 -1.86 -8.81 9.88
N ILE A 37 -1.48 -8.44 8.64
CA ILE A 37 -0.07 -8.10 8.37
C ILE A 37 0.41 -6.88 9.16
N TRP A 38 -0.52 -6.07 9.65
CA TRP A 38 -0.26 -4.85 10.41
C TRP A 38 -0.34 -5.01 11.93
N LYS A 39 -0.67 -6.22 12.42
CA LYS A 39 -0.95 -6.47 13.85
C LYS A 39 0.17 -6.03 14.80
N ASP A 40 1.45 -6.15 14.37
CA ASP A 40 2.61 -5.84 15.19
C ASP A 40 3.03 -4.37 15.11
N VAL A 41 2.60 -3.64 14.07
CA VAL A 41 2.94 -2.23 13.87
C VAL A 41 1.77 -1.30 14.17
N GLN A 42 0.53 -1.70 13.93
CA GLN A 42 -0.65 -0.86 14.10
C GLN A 42 -0.76 -0.28 15.52
N PRO A 43 -0.70 -1.07 16.61
CA PRO A 43 -0.80 -0.55 17.98
C PRO A 43 0.30 0.47 18.29
N ARG A 44 1.50 0.24 17.76
CA ARG A 44 2.67 1.10 17.98
C ARG A 44 2.61 2.39 17.18
N ILE A 45 2.00 2.37 15.98
CA ILE A 45 1.70 3.60 15.23
C ILE A 45 0.66 4.41 15.98
N ALA A 46 -0.40 3.77 16.48
CA ALA A 46 -1.51 4.40 17.18
C ALA A 46 -1.12 5.03 18.52
N ALA A 47 -0.04 4.55 19.15
CA ALA A 47 0.33 4.91 20.50
C ALA A 47 0.46 6.43 20.71
N GLY A 48 -0.50 7.01 21.41
CA GLY A 48 -0.43 8.32 22.06
C GLY A 48 -0.70 9.54 21.18
N CYS A 49 -0.80 9.46 19.83
CA CYS A 49 -0.94 10.68 19.03
C CYS A 49 -1.79 10.56 17.76
N THR A 50 -2.11 9.37 17.31
CA THR A 50 -2.86 9.19 16.06
C THR A 50 -3.84 8.03 16.17
N ARG A 51 -4.89 8.08 15.37
CA ARG A 51 -5.79 6.96 15.16
C ARG A 51 -5.29 6.15 13.97
N THR A 52 -5.47 4.84 13.99
CA THR A 52 -5.15 3.96 12.87
C THR A 52 -6.37 3.16 12.47
N LEU A 53 -6.52 2.90 11.18
CA LEU A 53 -7.51 2.01 10.60
C LEU A 53 -6.78 1.00 9.71
N ALA A 54 -6.85 -0.28 10.07
CA ALA A 54 -6.54 -1.39 9.20
C ALA A 54 -7.82 -2.09 8.79
N TYR A 55 -7.91 -2.64 7.59
CA TYR A 55 -9.14 -3.25 7.10
C TYR A 55 -8.89 -4.40 6.14
N ASN A 56 -9.88 -5.24 5.99
CA ASN A 56 -9.94 -6.24 4.95
C ASN A 56 -10.75 -5.69 3.77
N ARG A 57 -10.17 -5.69 2.57
CA ARG A 57 -10.90 -5.33 1.35
C ARG A 57 -12.10 -6.24 1.13
N ALA A 58 -13.07 -5.79 0.34
CA ALA A 58 -14.17 -6.64 -0.09
C ALA A 58 -13.68 -7.96 -0.72
N GLY A 59 -14.30 -9.06 -0.36
CA GLY A 59 -13.91 -10.42 -0.74
C GLY A 59 -12.85 -11.07 0.14
N TYR A 60 -12.22 -10.32 1.05
CA TYR A 60 -11.32 -10.86 2.05
C TYR A 60 -12.05 -11.18 3.36
N GLN A 61 -11.42 -11.99 4.18
CA GLN A 61 -11.94 -12.58 5.42
C GLN A 61 -12.89 -11.66 6.20
N GLY A 62 -14.15 -12.04 6.27
CA GLY A 62 -15.20 -11.38 7.06
C GLY A 62 -15.78 -10.10 6.44
N SER A 63 -15.16 -9.54 5.40
CA SER A 63 -15.73 -8.44 4.62
C SER A 63 -16.73 -8.96 3.59
N ASP A 64 -17.65 -8.11 3.15
CA ASP A 64 -18.63 -8.44 2.13
C ASP A 64 -17.98 -8.93 0.83
N PRO A 65 -18.67 -9.73 0.02
CA PRO A 65 -18.16 -10.15 -1.28
C PRO A 65 -17.83 -8.97 -2.18
N ALA A 66 -16.71 -9.06 -2.90
CA ALA A 66 -16.33 -8.03 -3.87
C ALA A 66 -17.29 -8.02 -5.08
N ILE A 67 -17.82 -6.84 -5.39
CA ILE A 67 -18.66 -6.59 -6.54
C ILE A 67 -17.89 -5.72 -7.54
N GLY A 68 -17.86 -6.09 -8.83
CA GLY A 68 -17.18 -5.31 -9.87
C GLY A 68 -15.66 -5.56 -9.95
N PRO A 69 -14.89 -4.72 -10.65
CA PRO A 69 -13.45 -4.86 -10.84
C PRO A 69 -12.68 -4.66 -9.52
N ARG A 70 -11.43 -5.13 -9.49
CA ARG A 70 -10.51 -4.94 -8.36
C ARG A 70 -9.33 -4.06 -8.77
N ASP A 71 -9.62 -3.01 -9.52
CA ASP A 71 -8.67 -2.01 -9.95
C ASP A 71 -8.50 -0.89 -8.91
N SER A 72 -7.53 0.01 -9.13
CA SER A 72 -7.21 1.08 -8.19
C SER A 72 -8.39 2.03 -7.93
N ALA A 73 -9.14 2.37 -8.97
CA ALA A 73 -10.28 3.28 -8.85
C ALA A 73 -11.38 2.69 -7.99
N THR A 74 -11.72 1.42 -8.19
CA THR A 74 -12.76 0.71 -7.43
C THR A 74 -12.35 0.53 -5.97
N ILE A 75 -11.14 0.03 -5.70
CA ILE A 75 -10.62 -0.17 -4.33
C ILE A 75 -10.62 1.14 -3.55
N VAL A 76 -10.13 2.23 -4.16
CA VAL A 76 -10.07 3.54 -3.50
C VAL A 76 -11.47 4.12 -3.27
N ALA A 77 -12.41 3.93 -4.19
CA ALA A 77 -13.78 4.38 -4.00
C ALA A 77 -14.47 3.62 -2.86
N GLU A 78 -14.30 2.30 -2.76
CA GLU A 78 -14.80 1.48 -1.65
C GLU A 78 -14.23 1.95 -0.30
N LEU A 79 -12.91 2.16 -0.23
CA LEU A 79 -12.25 2.67 0.98
C LEU A 79 -12.80 4.05 1.39
N ARG A 80 -12.93 4.98 0.46
CA ARG A 80 -13.46 6.32 0.74
C ARG A 80 -14.92 6.27 1.22
N ALA A 81 -15.74 5.39 0.65
CA ALA A 81 -17.12 5.16 1.12
C ALA A 81 -17.12 4.61 2.55
N GLU A 82 -16.25 3.65 2.86
CA GLU A 82 -16.11 3.10 4.21
C GLU A 82 -15.68 4.15 5.24
N LEU A 83 -14.69 4.99 4.90
CA LEU A 83 -14.23 6.08 5.77
C LEU A 83 -15.36 7.10 6.04
N LYS A 84 -16.10 7.49 5.00
CA LYS A 84 -17.26 8.37 5.12
C LYS A 84 -18.36 7.77 6.00
N ARG A 85 -18.68 6.50 5.81
CA ARG A 85 -19.70 5.78 6.59
C ARG A 85 -19.35 5.73 8.08
N ARG A 86 -18.04 5.70 8.39
CA ARG A 86 -17.53 5.71 9.78
C ARG A 86 -17.32 7.09 10.36
N ASN A 87 -17.64 8.16 9.63
CA ASN A 87 -17.34 9.55 10.02
C ASN A 87 -15.86 9.75 10.35
N ILE A 88 -14.99 9.20 9.52
CA ILE A 88 -13.55 9.40 9.59
C ILE A 88 -13.17 10.40 8.52
N ASP A 89 -12.88 11.63 8.96
CA ASP A 89 -12.65 12.75 8.06
C ASP A 89 -11.18 12.84 7.62
N PRO A 90 -10.92 13.33 6.37
CA PRO A 90 -9.58 13.66 5.91
C PRO A 90 -8.99 14.89 6.64
N PRO A 91 -7.68 15.17 6.52
CA PRO A 91 -6.73 14.44 5.68
C PRO A 91 -6.10 13.22 6.37
N TYR A 92 -5.90 12.16 5.59
CA TYR A 92 -5.36 10.87 6.04
C TYR A 92 -3.86 10.75 5.84
N VAL A 93 -3.19 9.93 6.64
CA VAL A 93 -1.89 9.36 6.29
C VAL A 93 -2.16 7.98 5.68
N LEU A 94 -1.78 7.80 4.42
CA LEU A 94 -1.96 6.55 3.70
C LEU A 94 -0.70 5.70 3.83
N VAL A 95 -0.85 4.43 4.20
CA VAL A 95 0.24 3.45 4.26
C VAL A 95 -0.17 2.26 3.41
N GLY A 96 0.61 1.92 2.39
CA GLY A 96 0.30 0.81 1.50
C GLY A 96 1.47 -0.14 1.32
N HIS A 97 1.23 -1.45 1.51
CA HIS A 97 2.18 -2.51 1.27
C HIS A 97 1.93 -3.18 -0.08
N SER A 98 2.99 -3.39 -0.88
CA SER A 98 2.90 -4.17 -2.13
C SER A 98 1.79 -3.64 -3.06
N LEU A 99 0.84 -4.48 -3.48
CA LEU A 99 -0.33 -4.08 -4.29
C LEU A 99 -1.17 -3.01 -3.60
N GLY A 100 -1.29 -3.04 -2.26
CA GLY A 100 -1.94 -1.98 -1.50
C GLY A 100 -1.23 -0.63 -1.65
N GLY A 101 0.09 -0.64 -1.82
CA GLY A 101 0.85 0.56 -2.14
C GLY A 101 0.46 1.17 -3.49
N LEU A 102 0.18 0.34 -4.50
CA LEU A 102 -0.32 0.81 -5.80
C LEU A 102 -1.67 1.52 -5.67
N TYR A 103 -2.59 0.97 -4.86
CA TYR A 103 -3.88 1.60 -4.59
C TYR A 103 -3.73 2.93 -3.85
N MET A 104 -2.80 3.01 -2.89
CA MET A 104 -2.54 4.25 -2.15
C MET A 104 -1.85 5.32 -3.01
N GLN A 105 -1.03 4.94 -4.00
CA GLN A 105 -0.52 5.86 -5.01
C GLN A 105 -1.67 6.47 -5.82
N TYR A 106 -2.64 5.65 -6.27
CA TYR A 106 -3.83 6.15 -6.96
C TYR A 106 -4.63 7.12 -6.08
N PHE A 107 -4.85 6.78 -4.81
CA PHE A 107 -5.56 7.64 -3.88
C PHE A 107 -4.86 9.01 -3.75
N ALA A 108 -3.57 9.02 -3.46
CA ALA A 108 -2.81 10.24 -3.26
C ALA A 108 -2.80 11.15 -4.51
N ARG A 109 -2.76 10.56 -5.70
CA ARG A 109 -2.74 11.29 -6.97
C ARG A 109 -4.08 11.88 -7.35
N ASN A 110 -5.18 11.17 -7.08
CA ASN A 110 -6.52 11.62 -7.49
C ASN A 110 -7.24 12.43 -6.42
N TYR A 111 -6.84 12.29 -5.15
CA TYR A 111 -7.47 12.99 -4.01
C TYR A 111 -6.40 13.64 -3.09
N PRO A 112 -5.47 14.45 -3.61
CA PRO A 112 -4.34 14.98 -2.83
C PRO A 112 -4.78 15.83 -1.64
N ASN A 113 -5.92 16.51 -1.72
CA ASN A 113 -6.47 17.30 -0.61
C ASN A 113 -6.98 16.46 0.56
N GLU A 114 -7.17 15.16 0.36
CA GLU A 114 -7.57 14.21 1.40
C GLU A 114 -6.35 13.52 2.06
N VAL A 115 -5.11 13.84 1.63
CA VAL A 115 -3.90 13.11 2.03
C VAL A 115 -2.93 14.03 2.74
N ALA A 116 -2.64 13.74 4.00
CA ALA A 116 -1.64 14.43 4.82
C ALA A 116 -0.22 13.85 4.63
N GLY A 117 -0.11 12.62 4.14
CA GLY A 117 1.14 11.95 3.84
C GLY A 117 0.94 10.56 3.27
N LEU A 118 1.94 10.07 2.54
CA LEU A 118 1.94 8.77 1.89
C LEU A 118 3.18 7.97 2.29
N LEU A 119 2.98 6.77 2.82
CA LEU A 119 4.03 5.80 3.10
C LEU A 119 3.84 4.57 2.21
N LEU A 120 4.80 4.33 1.35
CA LEU A 120 4.84 3.17 0.48
C LEU A 120 5.84 2.15 1.05
N VAL A 121 5.36 0.94 1.31
CA VAL A 121 6.13 -0.14 1.95
C VAL A 121 6.32 -1.25 0.92
N ASP A 122 7.48 -1.27 0.28
CA ASP A 122 7.83 -2.17 -0.84
C ASP A 122 6.72 -2.27 -1.88
N SER A 123 6.27 -1.09 -2.32
CA SER A 123 5.06 -0.92 -3.13
C SER A 123 5.23 -1.49 -4.53
N THR A 124 4.14 -2.00 -5.09
CA THR A 124 4.08 -2.37 -6.52
C THR A 124 4.22 -1.11 -7.39
N HIS A 125 5.09 -1.21 -8.40
CA HIS A 125 5.24 -0.20 -9.44
C HIS A 125 4.11 -0.33 -10.48
N TRP A 126 3.65 0.78 -11.05
CA TRP A 126 2.54 0.78 -12.00
C TRP A 126 2.77 -0.12 -13.23
N HIS A 127 4.02 -0.28 -13.65
CA HIS A 127 4.42 -1.13 -14.79
C HIS A 127 4.77 -2.57 -14.38
N GLN A 128 4.82 -2.86 -13.10
CA GLN A 128 5.16 -4.19 -12.58
C GLN A 128 4.01 -5.17 -12.80
N GLY A 129 3.57 -5.36 -14.04
CA GLY A 129 2.46 -6.26 -14.32
C GLY A 129 2.55 -7.52 -13.46
N MET A 130 1.67 -7.64 -12.47
CA MET A 130 1.59 -8.82 -11.61
C MET A 130 0.97 -10.01 -12.34
N SER A 131 1.10 -10.03 -13.69
CA SER A 131 0.70 -11.19 -14.46
C SER A 131 1.56 -12.37 -14.02
N VAL A 132 0.93 -13.50 -13.81
CA VAL A 132 1.59 -14.79 -13.57
C VAL A 132 2.63 -15.08 -14.67
N ASP A 133 2.57 -14.38 -15.79
CA ASP A 133 3.51 -14.44 -16.90
C ASP A 133 4.82 -13.68 -16.68
N SER A 134 4.89 -12.74 -15.75
CA SER A 134 6.09 -11.91 -15.55
C SER A 134 7.21 -12.63 -14.76
N SER A 135 6.94 -13.77 -14.13
CA SER A 135 7.99 -14.57 -13.50
C SER A 135 8.63 -15.51 -14.54
N ALA A 136 9.64 -15.04 -15.25
CA ALA A 136 10.36 -15.79 -16.28
C ALA A 136 10.92 -17.15 -15.83
N ASN A 137 10.94 -17.43 -14.53
CA ASN A 137 11.53 -18.63 -13.95
C ASN A 137 10.53 -19.70 -13.45
N THR A 138 9.21 -19.48 -13.55
CA THR A 138 8.24 -20.49 -13.14
C THR A 138 7.72 -21.24 -14.37
N PRO A 139 7.86 -22.58 -14.47
CA PRO A 139 7.33 -23.35 -15.58
C PRO A 139 5.82 -23.12 -15.74
N TYR A 140 5.34 -23.02 -16.98
CA TYR A 140 3.94 -22.76 -17.32
C TYR A 140 2.95 -23.63 -16.54
N ALA A 141 3.23 -24.92 -16.39
CA ALA A 141 2.41 -25.85 -15.61
C ALA A 141 2.33 -25.50 -14.12
N GLY A 142 3.43 -24.98 -13.53
CA GLY A 142 3.46 -24.56 -12.15
C GLY A 142 2.65 -23.28 -11.91
N ARG A 143 2.65 -22.36 -12.87
CA ARG A 143 1.87 -21.11 -12.82
C ARG A 143 0.37 -21.38 -12.82
N THR A 144 -0.10 -22.24 -13.72
CA THR A 144 -1.51 -22.64 -13.79
C THR A 144 -1.96 -23.34 -12.52
N ALA A 145 -1.13 -24.22 -11.96
CA ALA A 145 -1.43 -24.91 -10.70
C ALA A 145 -1.55 -23.94 -9.53
N VAL A 146 -0.60 -23.00 -9.38
CA VAL A 146 -0.64 -21.98 -8.31
C VAL A 146 -1.90 -21.12 -8.43
N THR A 147 -2.25 -20.69 -9.64
CA THR A 147 -3.45 -19.86 -9.87
C THR A 147 -4.74 -20.63 -9.56
N LEU A 148 -4.80 -21.95 -9.83
CA LEU A 148 -5.98 -22.77 -9.53
C LEU A 148 -6.29 -22.88 -8.03
N PHE A 149 -5.27 -22.87 -7.19
CA PHE A 149 -5.41 -22.94 -5.73
C PHE A 149 -5.52 -21.57 -5.05
N MET A 150 -5.32 -20.46 -5.79
CA MET A 150 -5.53 -19.13 -5.24
C MET A 150 -7.02 -18.87 -4.96
N PRO A 151 -7.36 -18.20 -3.84
CA PRO A 151 -8.70 -17.68 -3.61
C PRO A 151 -9.19 -16.82 -4.77
N LEU A 152 -10.49 -16.89 -5.07
CA LEU A 152 -11.09 -16.16 -6.21
C LEU A 152 -10.78 -14.67 -6.18
N ILE A 153 -10.80 -14.03 -4.99
CA ILE A 153 -10.53 -12.62 -4.84
C ILE A 153 -9.09 -12.28 -5.23
N MET A 154 -8.11 -13.09 -4.83
CA MET A 154 -6.72 -12.89 -5.21
C MET A 154 -6.52 -13.00 -6.73
N ARG A 155 -7.16 -13.99 -7.37
CA ARG A 155 -7.12 -14.14 -8.83
C ARG A 155 -7.69 -12.92 -9.54
N LYS A 156 -8.75 -12.34 -8.99
CA LYS A 156 -9.39 -11.16 -9.54
C LYS A 156 -8.52 -9.92 -9.38
N GLU A 157 -7.95 -9.67 -8.20
CA GLU A 157 -7.00 -8.58 -7.99
C GLU A 157 -5.76 -8.72 -8.89
N LEU A 158 -5.25 -9.94 -9.04
CA LEU A 158 -4.12 -10.21 -9.93
C LEU A 158 -4.47 -9.94 -11.40
N ALA A 159 -5.64 -10.37 -11.85
CA ALA A 159 -6.10 -10.12 -13.23
C ALA A 159 -6.29 -8.61 -13.51
N ASP A 160 -6.80 -7.87 -12.53
CA ASP A 160 -7.07 -6.44 -12.67
C ASP A 160 -5.84 -5.55 -12.37
N SER A 161 -4.71 -6.14 -11.90
CA SER A 161 -3.53 -5.38 -11.47
C SER A 161 -2.87 -4.56 -12.59
N THR A 162 -2.92 -5.02 -13.83
CA THR A 162 -2.44 -4.26 -15.00
C THR A 162 -3.29 -3.00 -15.21
N VAL A 163 -4.61 -3.12 -15.11
CA VAL A 163 -5.53 -1.97 -15.21
C VAL A 163 -5.31 -1.02 -14.05
N ALA A 164 -5.13 -1.56 -12.83
CA ALA A 164 -4.82 -0.77 -11.64
C ALA A 164 -3.54 0.07 -11.84
N GLY A 165 -2.48 -0.53 -12.37
CA GLY A 165 -1.23 0.17 -12.70
C GLY A 165 -1.42 1.24 -13.76
N GLN A 166 -2.15 0.96 -14.84
CA GLN A 166 -2.46 1.92 -15.89
C GLN A 166 -3.23 3.14 -15.35
N GLN A 167 -4.16 2.92 -14.41
CA GLN A 167 -4.89 3.99 -13.76
C GLN A 167 -3.97 4.89 -12.91
N VAL A 168 -3.00 4.32 -12.20
CA VAL A 168 -1.97 5.09 -11.46
C VAL A 168 -1.12 5.90 -12.42
N HIS A 169 -0.64 5.28 -13.50
CA HIS A 169 0.19 5.95 -14.50
C HIS A 169 -0.54 7.12 -15.19
N ALA A 170 -1.83 6.95 -15.48
CA ALA A 170 -2.66 7.98 -16.08
C ALA A 170 -3.10 9.08 -15.11
N SER A 171 -2.88 8.91 -13.80
CA SER A 171 -3.27 9.89 -12.79
C SER A 171 -2.31 11.10 -12.76
N PRO A 172 -2.80 12.29 -12.33
CA PRO A 172 -1.93 13.45 -12.14
C PRO A 172 -0.78 13.16 -11.16
N GLN A 173 0.29 13.95 -11.22
CA GLN A 173 1.30 13.89 -10.16
C GLN A 173 0.72 14.40 -8.84
N ALA A 174 1.02 13.72 -7.73
CA ALA A 174 0.62 14.14 -6.40
C ALA A 174 1.58 15.21 -5.84
N ALA A 175 1.57 16.40 -6.45
CA ALA A 175 2.39 17.50 -5.99
C ALA A 175 1.99 17.93 -4.56
N GLY A 176 2.98 18.07 -3.68
CA GLY A 176 2.79 18.58 -2.32
C GLY A 176 2.33 17.52 -1.29
N VAL A 177 2.17 16.25 -1.66
CA VAL A 177 1.91 15.18 -0.69
C VAL A 177 3.24 14.69 -0.10
N PRO A 178 3.50 14.90 1.21
CA PRO A 178 4.69 14.37 1.86
C PRO A 178 4.76 12.85 1.71
N THR A 179 5.79 12.34 1.05
CA THR A 179 5.88 10.92 0.71
C THR A 179 7.18 10.29 1.23
N ILE A 180 7.06 9.09 1.77
CA ILE A 180 8.19 8.23 2.13
C ILE A 180 8.02 6.90 1.40
N VAL A 181 9.08 6.48 0.71
CA VAL A 181 9.15 5.16 0.06
C VAL A 181 10.15 4.30 0.82
N LEU A 182 9.70 3.17 1.30
CA LEU A 182 10.55 2.14 1.91
C LEU A 182 10.65 0.98 0.93
N SER A 183 11.87 0.61 0.55
CA SER A 183 12.11 -0.53 -0.33
C SER A 183 12.97 -1.60 0.34
N SER A 184 12.66 -2.86 0.07
CA SER A 184 13.42 -4.02 0.55
C SER A 184 14.78 -4.13 -0.16
N THR A 185 15.78 -4.68 0.55
CA THR A 185 17.10 -4.97 -0.03
C THR A 185 17.35 -6.46 -0.24
N VAL A 186 16.52 -7.31 0.35
CA VAL A 186 16.59 -8.76 0.23
C VAL A 186 15.44 -9.26 -0.65
N GLY A 187 15.80 -9.89 -1.77
CA GLY A 187 14.81 -10.48 -2.68
C GLY A 187 14.38 -11.89 -2.27
N PRO A 188 13.38 -12.46 -2.95
CA PRO A 188 12.95 -13.82 -2.71
C PRO A 188 14.03 -14.84 -3.08
N PRO A 189 14.00 -16.06 -2.51
CA PRO A 189 14.92 -17.12 -2.89
C PRO A 189 14.94 -17.36 -4.40
N GLY A 190 16.15 -17.37 -5.00
CA GLY A 190 16.35 -17.56 -6.42
C GLY A 190 16.25 -16.28 -7.28
N GLU A 191 16.08 -15.12 -6.67
CA GLU A 191 16.19 -13.84 -7.39
C GLU A 191 17.61 -13.64 -7.92
N THR A 192 17.71 -13.27 -9.19
CA THR A 192 18.99 -12.93 -9.81
C THR A 192 19.40 -11.49 -9.52
N PRO A 193 20.71 -11.15 -9.60
CA PRO A 193 21.16 -9.76 -9.45
C PRO A 193 20.46 -8.78 -10.41
N ALA A 194 20.17 -9.21 -11.64
CA ALA A 194 19.46 -8.38 -12.62
C ALA A 194 18.00 -8.11 -12.21
N GLN A 195 17.30 -9.12 -11.68
CA GLN A 195 15.95 -8.94 -11.15
C GLN A 195 15.95 -8.03 -9.93
N ARG A 196 16.93 -8.16 -9.04
CA ARG A 196 17.09 -7.27 -7.89
C ARG A 196 17.35 -5.82 -8.31
N ALA A 197 18.23 -5.61 -9.31
CA ALA A 197 18.48 -4.28 -9.86
C ALA A 197 17.19 -3.66 -10.44
N LEU A 198 16.46 -4.42 -11.27
CA LEU A 198 15.18 -3.96 -11.82
C LEU A 198 14.16 -3.61 -10.74
N ALA A 199 14.07 -4.42 -9.67
CA ALA A 199 13.18 -4.11 -8.54
C ALA A 199 13.60 -2.83 -7.83
N ALA A 200 14.90 -2.58 -7.66
CA ALA A 200 15.42 -1.34 -7.08
C ALA A 200 15.11 -0.12 -7.96
N ASP A 201 15.33 -0.22 -9.28
CA ASP A 201 15.02 0.84 -10.24
C ASP A 201 13.51 1.20 -10.21
N MET A 202 12.63 0.20 -10.12
CA MET A 202 11.18 0.44 -9.98
C MET A 202 10.83 1.20 -8.70
N GLN A 203 11.54 0.98 -7.59
CA GLN A 203 11.30 1.74 -6.35
C GLN A 203 11.86 3.17 -6.45
N ASP A 204 12.97 3.36 -7.16
CA ASP A 204 13.49 4.70 -7.46
C ASP A 204 12.51 5.49 -8.36
N ASP A 205 11.91 4.84 -9.37
CA ASP A 205 10.88 5.43 -10.23
C ASP A 205 9.63 5.84 -9.42
N ILE A 206 9.16 4.97 -8.50
CA ILE A 206 8.06 5.32 -7.60
C ILE A 206 8.40 6.57 -6.79
N ALA A 207 9.61 6.66 -6.25
CA ALA A 207 10.03 7.83 -5.48
C ALA A 207 10.09 9.10 -6.36
N ALA A 208 10.58 8.99 -7.59
CA ALA A 208 10.66 10.11 -8.54
C ALA A 208 9.27 10.63 -8.95
N ASP A 209 8.27 9.77 -8.97
CA ASP A 209 6.87 10.11 -9.25
C ASP A 209 6.20 11.00 -8.19
N PHE A 210 6.79 11.13 -7.00
CA PHE A 210 6.31 11.97 -5.91
C PHE A 210 7.36 13.04 -5.57
N PRO A 211 7.26 14.27 -6.11
CA PRO A 211 8.25 15.31 -5.90
C PRO A 211 8.53 15.58 -4.41
N GLY A 212 9.78 15.48 -4.02
CA GLY A 212 10.22 15.62 -2.63
C GLY A 212 10.06 14.36 -1.76
N ALA A 213 9.74 13.22 -2.37
CA ALA A 213 9.70 11.95 -1.65
C ALA A 213 11.06 11.60 -1.05
N ARG A 214 11.03 11.05 0.17
CA ARG A 214 12.20 10.43 0.79
C ARG A 214 12.19 8.94 0.48
N HIS A 215 13.18 8.46 -0.25
CA HIS A 215 13.39 7.02 -0.48
C HIS A 215 14.38 6.46 0.54
N VAL A 216 14.01 5.35 1.18
CA VAL A 216 14.85 4.63 2.16
C VAL A 216 14.92 3.17 1.76
N ARG A 217 16.13 2.71 1.41
CA ARG A 217 16.41 1.27 1.21
C ARG A 217 16.61 0.63 2.58
N VAL A 218 15.69 -0.26 2.95
CA VAL A 218 15.68 -0.90 4.27
C VAL A 218 16.58 -2.13 4.23
N MET A 219 17.74 -2.01 4.88
CA MET A 219 18.74 -3.07 4.93
C MET A 219 18.22 -4.29 5.66
N ASP A 220 18.64 -5.47 5.22
CA ASP A 220 18.30 -6.77 5.82
C ASP A 220 16.79 -7.04 5.92
N SER A 221 16.01 -6.47 5.01
CA SER A 221 14.56 -6.66 4.92
C SER A 221 14.16 -7.25 3.58
N GLY A 222 13.28 -8.24 3.63
CA GLY A 222 12.54 -8.74 2.47
C GLY A 222 11.27 -7.91 2.21
N HIS A 223 10.40 -8.47 1.37
CA HIS A 223 9.17 -7.83 0.91
C HIS A 223 8.23 -7.37 2.04
N TYR A 224 8.23 -8.04 3.18
CA TYR A 224 7.38 -7.69 4.33
C TYR A 224 8.13 -6.81 5.34
N ILE A 225 8.52 -5.59 4.94
CA ILE A 225 9.29 -4.66 5.79
C ILE A 225 8.61 -4.44 7.14
N GLN A 226 7.28 -4.42 7.20
CA GLN A 226 6.50 -4.26 8.43
C GLN A 226 6.66 -5.44 9.42
N ARG A 227 7.18 -6.58 8.96
CA ARG A 227 7.51 -7.76 9.78
C ARG A 227 9.00 -7.82 10.10
N ASP A 228 9.85 -7.57 9.09
CA ASP A 228 11.30 -7.73 9.21
C ASP A 228 11.92 -6.54 9.96
N GLN A 229 11.45 -5.32 9.66
CA GLN A 229 11.96 -4.06 10.22
C GLN A 229 10.80 -3.16 10.69
N PRO A 230 9.96 -3.60 11.66
CA PRO A 230 8.74 -2.89 12.06
C PRO A 230 9.02 -1.48 12.57
N ALA A 231 10.18 -1.24 13.20
CA ALA A 231 10.54 0.06 13.75
C ALA A 231 10.62 1.14 12.67
N VAL A 232 11.13 0.82 11.47
CA VAL A 232 11.26 1.75 10.34
C VAL A 232 9.87 2.17 9.84
N VAL A 233 8.95 1.21 9.68
CA VAL A 233 7.57 1.48 9.24
C VAL A 233 6.82 2.34 10.26
N ILE A 234 6.96 2.01 11.56
CA ILE A 234 6.33 2.76 12.66
C ILE A 234 6.84 4.20 12.68
N ALA A 235 8.16 4.39 12.64
CA ALA A 235 8.76 5.73 12.67
C ALA A 235 8.32 6.57 11.47
N ALA A 236 8.30 6.00 10.26
CA ALA A 236 7.87 6.68 9.04
C ALA A 236 6.39 7.09 9.10
N ALA A 237 5.50 6.17 9.49
CA ALA A 237 4.06 6.44 9.61
C ALA A 237 3.78 7.52 10.66
N ARG A 238 4.42 7.43 11.84
CA ARG A 238 4.29 8.42 12.91
C ARG A 238 4.82 9.79 12.49
N ARG A 239 5.95 9.86 11.78
CA ARG A 239 6.49 11.11 11.23
C ARG A 239 5.47 11.78 10.31
N LEU A 240 4.89 11.05 9.37
CA LEU A 240 3.86 11.59 8.45
C LEU A 240 2.58 12.01 9.19
N ALA A 241 2.24 11.33 10.27
CA ALA A 241 1.11 11.70 11.12
C ALA A 241 1.37 12.97 11.98
N GLY A 242 2.60 13.46 12.01
CA GLY A 242 3.00 14.60 12.85
C GLY A 242 3.19 14.22 14.32
N CYS A 243 3.39 12.92 14.61
CA CYS A 243 3.70 12.44 15.94
C CYS A 243 5.17 12.70 16.24
N THR A 244 5.47 13.61 17.12
CA THR A 244 6.82 13.77 17.65
C THR A 244 7.16 12.61 18.57
N THR A 245 8.14 11.80 18.21
CA THR A 245 8.77 10.89 19.16
C THR A 245 9.79 11.70 19.97
N PRO A 246 9.93 11.46 21.29
CA PRO A 246 10.99 12.10 22.07
C PRO A 246 12.42 11.72 21.63
N ASP A 247 12.54 10.77 20.71
CA ASP A 247 13.83 10.24 20.24
C ASP A 247 13.85 10.13 18.71
N SER A 248 13.97 11.29 18.05
CA SER A 248 14.10 11.35 16.58
C SER A 248 15.57 11.23 16.11
N SER A 249 16.51 10.96 16.99
CA SER A 249 17.94 10.85 16.64
C SER A 249 18.33 9.48 16.03
N ALA A 250 17.46 8.49 16.06
CA ALA A 250 17.78 7.12 15.63
C ALA A 250 17.48 6.80 14.15
N VAL A 251 17.04 7.77 13.32
CA VAL A 251 16.65 7.51 11.90
C VAL A 251 17.33 8.54 10.96
N GLU A 252 18.54 8.93 11.23
CA GLU A 252 19.40 9.51 10.21
C GLU A 252 20.43 8.46 9.75
N PRO A 253 20.22 7.80 8.60
CA PRO A 253 21.36 7.20 7.92
C PRO A 253 22.26 8.31 7.40
N PRO A 254 23.61 8.11 7.35
CA PRO A 254 24.55 9.11 6.89
C PRO A 254 24.20 9.55 5.46
N ALA A 255 24.22 10.84 5.23
CA ALA A 255 24.19 11.45 3.91
C ALA A 255 25.37 10.91 3.09
N GLN A 256 25.09 10.23 1.96
CA GLN A 256 26.04 10.03 0.87
C GLN A 256 25.51 10.69 -0.38
#